data_7cf1f15f44fb98472ddceb6b9d0cb75e
#
_entry.id   7cf1f15f44fb98472ddceb6b9d0cb75e
#
_cell.length_a   1.000
_cell.length_b   1.000
_cell.length_c   1.000
_cell.angle_alpha   90.00
_cell.angle_beta   90.00
_cell.angle_gamma   90.00
#
_symmetry.space_group_name_H-M   'P 1'
#
loop_
_entity.id
_entity.type
_entity.pdbx_description
1 polymer ?
#
loop_
_entity_poly.entity_id
_entity_poly.type
_entity_poly.pdbx_seq_one_letter_code
_entity_poly.pdbx_strand_id
1 'polypeptide(L)'
;MFGSYLWRSRTCVLAGAVALLLSGVCKPAQQQPIPEFSVSIVVNDAETGEAISQARLTLTFKSGKLHRTISYGAKTNAQGRYRFTNIPKGTIHLFVTAERHQSYGKEIELEEDNQVIEVKLKKPQPQL
;
A
#
# COMPACT_ATOMS: atom_id res chain seq x y z
N MET A 1 -67.80 -14.68 -4.52
CA MET A 1 -66.90 -15.84 -4.33
C MET A 1 -65.66 -15.75 -5.14
N PHE A 2 -65.76 -15.49 -6.34
CA PHE A 2 -64.61 -15.59 -7.26
C PHE A 2 -63.65 -14.43 -7.18
N GLY A 3 -64.13 -13.29 -6.81
CA GLY A 3 -63.26 -12.11 -6.74
C GLY A 3 -62.19 -12.17 -5.68
N SER A 4 -62.39 -12.97 -4.69
CA SER A 4 -61.45 -13.05 -3.59
C SER A 4 -60.13 -13.70 -3.99
N TYR A 5 -60.17 -14.55 -4.99
CA TYR A 5 -58.94 -15.23 -5.41
C TYR A 5 -58.02 -14.32 -6.16
N LEU A 6 -58.54 -13.51 -7.01
CA LEU A 6 -57.75 -12.56 -7.75
C LEU A 6 -57.07 -11.55 -6.88
N TRP A 7 -57.72 -11.26 -5.79
CA TRP A 7 -57.21 -10.25 -4.95
C TRP A 7 -55.99 -10.63 -4.15
N ARG A 8 -55.86 -11.89 -3.83
CA ARG A 8 -54.71 -12.35 -3.12
C ARG A 8 -53.41 -12.29 -3.90
N SER A 9 -53.49 -12.51 -5.18
CA SER A 9 -52.31 -12.49 -6.00
C SER A 9 -51.68 -11.11 -6.08
N ARG A 10 -52.45 -10.08 -5.98
CA ARG A 10 -51.89 -8.73 -6.05
C ARG A 10 -51.07 -8.36 -4.83
N THR A 11 -51.48 -8.84 -3.70
CA THR A 11 -50.72 -8.56 -2.48
C THR A 11 -49.35 -9.15 -2.50
N CYS A 12 -49.20 -10.30 -3.05
CA CYS A 12 -47.89 -10.93 -3.14
C CYS A 12 -46.94 -10.14 -4.03
N VAL A 13 -47.46 -9.57 -5.10
CA VAL A 13 -46.62 -8.77 -6.02
C VAL A 13 -46.10 -7.52 -5.32
N LEU A 14 -46.92 -6.89 -4.56
CA LEU A 14 -46.49 -5.69 -3.84
C LEU A 14 -45.43 -5.96 -2.82
N ALA A 15 -45.53 -7.07 -2.13
CA ALA A 15 -44.52 -7.46 -1.14
C ALA A 15 -43.17 -7.70 -1.82
N GLY A 16 -43.19 -8.32 -2.97
CA GLY A 16 -41.96 -8.55 -3.71
C GLY A 16 -41.27 -7.26 -4.16
N ALA A 17 -42.06 -6.30 -4.59
CA ALA A 17 -41.52 -5.03 -5.02
C ALA A 17 -40.82 -4.27 -3.89
N VAL A 18 -41.41 -4.30 -2.74
CA VAL A 18 -40.84 -3.64 -1.55
C VAL A 18 -39.50 -4.28 -1.18
N ALA A 19 -39.41 -5.57 -1.22
CA ALA A 19 -38.18 -6.26 -0.90
C ALA A 19 -37.04 -5.88 -1.87
N LEU A 20 -37.35 -5.73 -3.14
CA LEU A 20 -36.35 -5.31 -4.13
C LEU A 20 -35.80 -3.91 -3.86
N LEU A 21 -36.66 -3.01 -3.45
CA LEU A 21 -36.24 -1.65 -3.16
C LEU A 21 -35.28 -1.62 -1.97
N LEU A 22 -35.53 -2.40 -0.95
CA LEU A 22 -34.66 -2.46 0.21
C LEU A 22 -33.29 -3.01 -0.14
N SER A 23 -33.20 -4.00 -0.99
CA SER A 23 -31.92 -4.55 -1.36
C SER A 23 -31.05 -3.57 -2.15
N GLY A 24 -31.67 -2.68 -2.90
CA GLY A 24 -30.92 -1.67 -3.64
C GLY A 24 -30.26 -0.62 -2.76
N VAL A 25 -30.80 -0.37 -1.60
CA VAL A 25 -30.29 0.68 -0.71
C VAL A 25 -28.99 0.25 -0.03
N CYS A 26 -28.74 -1.03 0.07
CA CYS A 26 -27.57 -1.52 0.78
C CYS A 26 -26.25 -1.37 0.04
N LYS A 27 -26.25 -0.95 -1.21
CA LYS A 27 -25.05 -0.94 -2.04
C LYS A 27 -24.36 0.42 -2.27
N PRO A 28 -24.85 1.56 -1.87
CA PRO A 28 -24.26 2.82 -2.27
C PRO A 28 -22.93 3.18 -1.61
N ALA A 29 -22.47 2.39 -0.68
CA ALA A 29 -21.28 2.70 0.08
C ALA A 29 -19.98 2.16 -0.54
N GLN A 30 -19.98 1.77 -1.77
CA GLN A 30 -18.78 1.28 -2.43
C GLN A 30 -17.90 2.46 -2.85
N GLN A 31 -16.94 2.78 -2.01
CA GLN A 31 -15.84 3.62 -2.41
C GLN A 31 -14.82 2.74 -3.14
N GLN A 32 -14.40 3.17 -4.31
CA GLN A 32 -13.32 2.49 -4.99
C GLN A 32 -12.05 2.62 -4.16
N PRO A 33 -11.42 1.51 -3.76
CA PRO A 33 -10.18 1.60 -3.02
C PRO A 33 -9.12 2.26 -3.90
N ILE A 34 -8.39 3.22 -3.33
CA ILE A 34 -7.21 3.78 -3.98
C ILE A 34 -6.24 2.62 -4.14
N PRO A 35 -5.67 2.39 -5.34
CA PRO A 35 -4.70 1.32 -5.50
C PRO A 35 -3.52 1.54 -4.58
N GLU A 36 -3.35 0.64 -3.64
CA GLU A 36 -2.26 0.64 -2.70
C GLU A 36 -1.31 -0.49 -3.06
N PHE A 37 -0.05 -0.14 -3.17
CA PHE A 37 0.99 -1.09 -3.53
C PHE A 37 1.85 -1.41 -2.33
N SER A 38 2.50 -2.56 -2.39
CA SER A 38 3.54 -2.92 -1.42
C SER A 38 4.90 -2.89 -2.10
N VAL A 39 5.90 -2.49 -1.33
CA VAL A 39 7.28 -2.38 -1.78
C VAL A 39 8.17 -3.15 -0.83
N SER A 40 8.97 -4.05 -1.37
CA SER A 40 9.96 -4.79 -0.60
C SER A 40 11.33 -4.16 -0.81
N ILE A 41 12.01 -3.85 0.27
CA ILE A 41 13.34 -3.24 0.22
C ILE A 41 14.34 -4.23 0.78
N VAL A 42 15.40 -4.45 0.01
CA VAL A 42 16.50 -5.33 0.39
C VAL A 42 17.77 -4.48 0.49
N VAL A 43 18.42 -4.53 1.65
CA VAL A 43 19.62 -3.74 1.91
C VAL A 43 20.81 -4.68 2.08
N ASN A 44 21.78 -4.52 1.23
CA ASN A 44 23.00 -5.32 1.23
C ASN A 44 24.24 -4.44 1.28
N ASP A 45 25.35 -5.01 1.72
CA ASP A 45 26.65 -4.36 1.65
C ASP A 45 27.15 -4.40 0.21
N ALA A 46 27.64 -3.28 -0.30
CA ALA A 46 28.13 -3.20 -1.67
C ALA A 46 29.46 -3.94 -1.88
N GLU A 47 30.25 -4.11 -0.82
CA GLU A 47 31.56 -4.76 -0.93
C GLU A 47 31.46 -6.27 -0.73
N THR A 48 30.73 -6.72 0.29
CA THR A 48 30.65 -8.13 0.66
C THR A 48 29.39 -8.83 0.14
N GLY A 49 28.35 -8.06 -0.18
CA GLY A 49 27.07 -8.61 -0.57
C GLY A 49 26.23 -9.15 0.59
N GLU A 50 26.70 -8.98 1.82
CA GLU A 50 25.97 -9.44 2.99
C GLU A 50 24.77 -8.57 3.30
N ALA A 51 23.73 -9.18 3.84
CA ALA A 51 22.53 -8.46 4.26
C ALA A 51 22.83 -7.57 5.46
N ILE A 52 22.34 -6.34 5.43
CA ILE A 52 22.51 -5.37 6.51
C ILE A 52 21.24 -5.37 7.36
N SER A 53 21.35 -5.87 8.58
CA SER A 53 20.26 -5.83 9.55
C SER A 53 20.21 -4.49 10.25
N GLN A 54 19.05 -4.13 10.78
CA GLN A 54 18.84 -2.91 11.54
C GLN A 54 19.15 -1.62 10.77
N ALA A 55 19.19 -1.67 9.44
CA ALA A 55 19.30 -0.47 8.64
C ALA A 55 18.00 0.34 8.75
N ARG A 56 18.14 1.64 8.95
CA ARG A 56 16.98 2.54 9.04
C ARG A 56 16.52 2.92 7.65
N LEU A 57 15.27 2.63 7.38
CA LEU A 57 14.62 2.97 6.12
C LEU A 57 13.65 4.12 6.35
N THR A 58 13.70 5.13 5.49
CA THR A 58 12.71 6.20 5.49
C THR A 58 12.14 6.30 4.09
N LEU A 59 10.85 6.09 3.98
CA LEU A 59 10.12 6.17 2.73
C LEU A 59 9.23 7.40 2.76
N THR A 60 9.44 8.31 1.84
CA THR A 60 8.70 9.57 1.77
C THR A 60 8.01 9.68 0.43
N PHE A 61 6.74 10.06 0.47
CA PHE A 61 5.95 10.25 -0.75
C PHE A 61 4.90 11.34 -0.54
N LYS A 62 4.36 11.83 -1.63
CA LYS A 62 3.27 12.80 -1.58
C LYS A 62 1.95 12.08 -1.83
N SER A 63 0.99 12.35 -0.99
CA SER A 63 -0.32 11.70 -1.07
C SER A 63 -1.46 12.71 -0.96
N GLY A 64 -2.56 12.35 -1.62
CA GLY A 64 -3.80 13.10 -1.59
C GLY A 64 -3.82 14.31 -2.52
N LYS A 65 -4.98 14.99 -2.56
CA LYS A 65 -5.18 16.16 -3.42
C LYS A 65 -4.32 17.36 -3.02
N LEU A 66 -3.95 17.43 -1.75
CA LEU A 66 -3.14 18.51 -1.22
C LEU A 66 -1.64 18.23 -1.29
N HIS A 67 -1.24 17.14 -1.90
CA HIS A 67 0.16 16.72 -2.02
C HIS A 67 0.92 16.76 -0.69
N ARG A 68 0.29 16.25 0.35
CA ARG A 68 0.92 16.17 1.66
C ARG A 68 2.06 15.17 1.64
N THR A 69 3.17 15.56 2.23
CA THR A 69 4.32 14.68 2.38
C THR A 69 4.09 13.72 3.56
N ILE A 70 4.16 12.45 3.27
CA ILE A 70 4.04 11.39 4.27
C ILE A 70 5.35 10.63 4.33
N SER A 71 5.83 10.37 5.54
CA SER A 71 7.07 9.63 5.73
C SER A 71 6.82 8.41 6.60
N TYR A 72 7.27 7.26 6.14
CA TYR A 72 7.26 6.01 6.91
C TYR A 72 8.69 5.65 7.28
N GLY A 73 8.90 5.31 8.54
CA GLY A 73 10.18 4.84 9.03
C GLY A 73 10.11 3.38 9.45
N ALA A 74 11.17 2.64 9.17
CA ALA A 74 11.26 1.24 9.53
C ALA A 74 12.73 0.81 9.64
N LYS A 75 12.95 -0.42 10.10
CA LYS A 75 14.28 -1.02 10.15
C LYS A 75 14.26 -2.38 9.47
N THR A 76 15.33 -2.72 8.79
CA THR A 76 15.44 -4.04 8.17
C THR A 76 15.54 -5.15 9.21
N ASN A 77 15.07 -6.32 8.83
CA ASN A 77 15.16 -7.53 9.68
C ASN A 77 16.57 -8.15 9.59
N ALA A 78 16.74 -9.32 10.18
CA ALA A 78 18.02 -10.02 10.16
C ALA A 78 18.52 -10.38 8.75
N GLN A 79 17.60 -10.49 7.78
CA GLN A 79 17.95 -10.74 6.39
C GLN A 79 18.13 -9.47 5.56
N GLY A 80 18.11 -8.31 6.19
CA GLY A 80 18.26 -7.04 5.51
C GLY A 80 17.05 -6.65 4.67
N ARG A 81 15.86 -7.13 5.01
CA ARG A 81 14.64 -6.90 4.24
C ARG A 81 13.57 -6.23 5.08
N TYR A 82 12.76 -5.43 4.41
CA TYR A 82 11.55 -4.88 4.98
C TYR A 82 10.53 -4.64 3.88
N ARG A 83 9.27 -4.86 4.20
CA ARG A 83 8.17 -4.64 3.26
C ARG A 83 7.29 -3.50 3.75
N PHE A 84 7.18 -2.46 2.96
CA PHE A 84 6.20 -1.39 3.18
C PHE A 84 4.90 -1.76 2.47
N THR A 85 3.79 -1.48 3.12
CA THR A 85 2.45 -1.70 2.59
C THR A 85 1.69 -0.38 2.54
N ASN A 86 0.61 -0.35 1.77
CA ASN A 86 -0.26 0.83 1.65
C ASN A 86 0.46 2.06 1.10
N ILE A 87 1.28 1.85 0.07
CA ILE A 87 1.99 2.93 -0.61
C ILE A 87 1.22 3.28 -1.88
N PRO A 88 0.84 4.54 -2.10
CA PRO A 88 0.18 4.93 -3.33
C PRO A 88 1.12 4.86 -4.53
N LYS A 89 0.55 4.62 -5.70
CA LYS A 89 1.30 4.65 -6.94
C LYS A 89 1.89 6.05 -7.17
N GLY A 90 3.12 6.10 -7.60
CA GLY A 90 3.78 7.36 -7.92
C GLY A 90 5.25 7.38 -7.50
N THR A 91 5.80 8.58 -7.43
CA THR A 91 7.20 8.77 -7.07
C THR A 91 7.39 8.71 -5.56
N ILE A 92 8.31 7.89 -5.13
CA ILE A 92 8.68 7.76 -3.72
C ILE A 92 10.17 8.07 -3.55
N HIS A 93 10.51 8.66 -2.40
CA HIS A 93 11.90 8.88 -2.02
C HIS A 93 12.28 7.85 -0.97
N LEU A 94 13.27 7.08 -1.25
CA LEU A 94 13.81 6.11 -0.31
C LEU A 94 15.13 6.63 0.23
N PHE A 95 15.22 6.71 1.56
CA PHE A 95 16.44 7.09 2.25
C PHE A 95 16.82 5.97 3.20
N VAL A 96 18.05 5.50 3.10
CA VAL A 96 18.54 4.37 3.90
C VAL A 96 19.81 4.78 4.64
N THR A 97 19.82 4.52 5.94
CA THR A 97 21.01 4.73 6.78
C THR A 97 21.31 3.48 7.58
N ALA A 98 22.56 3.16 7.72
CA ALA A 98 23.01 2.05 8.56
C ALA A 98 24.29 2.43 9.29
N GLU A 99 24.56 1.77 10.42
CA GLU A 99 25.80 1.97 11.13
C GLU A 99 26.98 1.54 10.27
N ARG A 100 28.03 2.34 10.28
CA ARG A 100 29.26 2.06 9.53
C ARG A 100 29.08 1.98 8.01
N HIS A 101 28.03 2.60 7.51
CA HIS A 101 27.75 2.67 6.06
C HIS A 101 27.38 4.09 5.67
N GLN A 102 27.59 4.40 4.42
CA GLN A 102 27.17 5.68 3.85
C GLN A 102 25.65 5.71 3.70
N SER A 103 25.08 6.89 3.85
CA SER A 103 23.65 7.08 3.60
C SER A 103 23.36 6.93 2.11
N TYR A 104 22.19 6.39 1.81
CA TYR A 104 21.71 6.18 0.45
C TYR A 104 20.37 6.88 0.29
N GLY A 105 20.21 7.63 -0.79
CA GLY A 105 18.95 8.27 -1.13
C GLY A 105 18.67 8.12 -2.62
N LYS A 106 17.45 7.74 -2.97
CA LYS A 106 17.03 7.58 -4.36
C LYS A 106 15.55 7.85 -4.52
N GLU A 107 15.20 8.47 -5.64
CA GLU A 107 13.82 8.54 -6.08
C GLU A 107 13.48 7.30 -6.91
N ILE A 108 12.33 6.73 -6.66
CA ILE A 108 11.87 5.52 -7.31
C ILE A 108 10.42 5.72 -7.73
N GLU A 109 10.10 5.35 -8.94
CA GLU A 109 8.72 5.33 -9.39
C GLU A 109 8.11 3.98 -9.08
N LEU A 110 7.03 3.99 -8.34
CA LEU A 110 6.28 2.80 -7.99
C LEU A 110 5.16 2.61 -9.01
N GLU A 111 5.33 1.63 -9.88
CA GLU A 111 4.38 1.34 -10.94
C GLU A 111 3.65 0.02 -10.73
N GLU A 112 4.26 -0.92 -10.05
CA GLU A 112 3.73 -2.26 -9.86
C GLU A 112 3.62 -2.62 -8.39
N ASP A 113 2.65 -3.49 -8.08
CA ASP A 113 2.53 -4.06 -6.75
C ASP A 113 3.65 -5.08 -6.52
N ASN A 114 4.08 -5.19 -5.26
CA ASN A 114 5.18 -6.09 -4.84
C ASN A 114 6.51 -5.81 -5.54
N GLN A 115 6.76 -4.57 -5.89
CA GLN A 115 8.05 -4.19 -6.47
C GLN A 115 9.17 -4.39 -5.46
N VAL A 116 10.29 -4.96 -5.90
CA VAL A 116 11.46 -5.18 -5.06
C VAL A 116 12.54 -4.17 -5.41
N ILE A 117 13.04 -3.48 -4.39
CA ILE A 117 14.09 -2.49 -4.54
C ILE A 117 15.33 -2.98 -3.82
N GLU A 118 16.41 -3.16 -4.55
CA GLU A 118 17.68 -3.56 -3.98
C GLU A 118 18.54 -2.33 -3.71
N VAL A 119 19.03 -2.20 -2.48
CA VAL A 119 19.88 -1.10 -2.05
C VAL A 119 21.23 -1.66 -1.65
N LYS A 120 22.29 -1.11 -2.21
CA LYS A 120 23.67 -1.47 -1.84
C LYS A 120 24.31 -0.30 -1.13
N LEU A 121 24.72 -0.50 0.11
CA LEU A 121 25.37 0.51 0.92
C LEU A 121 26.88 0.32 0.91
N LYS A 122 27.59 1.40 0.74
CA LYS A 122 29.06 1.40 0.79
C LYS A 122 29.52 1.76 2.18
N LYS A 123 30.69 1.25 2.56
CA LYS A 123 31.35 1.68 3.79
C LYS A 123 31.83 3.12 3.64
N PRO A 124 31.84 3.90 4.76
CA PRO A 124 32.35 5.26 4.69
C PRO A 124 33.83 5.25 4.34
N GLN A 125 34.23 6.19 3.49
CA GLN A 125 35.63 6.35 3.18
C GLN A 125 36.37 6.95 4.37
N PRO A 126 37.59 6.46 4.66
CA PRO A 126 38.38 7.07 5.72
C PRO A 126 38.73 8.50 5.32
N GLN A 127 38.44 9.42 6.23
CA GLN A 127 38.82 10.82 6.04
C GLN A 127 40.31 10.96 6.36
N LEU A 128 41.01 11.39 5.38
CA LEU A 128 42.44 11.69 5.52
C LEU A 128 42.65 13.07 6.14
#